data_941bc652510da5f24efcd2fe2bb4c78e
#
_entry.id   941bc652510da5f24efcd2fe2bb4c78e
#
_cell.length_a   1.000
_cell.length_b   1.000
_cell.length_c   1.000
_cell.angle_alpha   90.00
_cell.angle_beta   90.00
_cell.angle_gamma   90.00
#
_symmetry.space_group_name_H-M   'P 1'
#
loop_
_entity.id
_entity.type
_entity.pdbx_description
1 polymer ?
#
loop_
_entity_poly.entity_id
_entity_poly.type
_entity_poly.pdbx_seq_one_letter_code
_entity_poly.pdbx_strand_id
1 'polypeptide(L)'
;TTPRPPRRALRRGTGRLQAARVEWREGGTVPFLGDTVILVLDPRATGAVLHTDAESLPGVPRLTLHLGLPQTAEPDQIRDTVQSWLQRQARRIFEDRCAHFAALLGVRMTRLSLSSASTRWGSASAGGAIRLNWRLVHFALPVIDYVVTHELAHLREMNHSAAFWEVVRAALPGYEQARGALRQEVLPVLE
;
A
#
# COMPACT_ATOMS: atom_id res chain seq x y z
N THR A 1 36.18 -0.58 49.57
CA THR A 1 35.85 0.13 48.31
C THR A 1 35.79 -0.91 47.20
N THR A 2 34.60 -1.38 46.90
CA THR A 2 34.31 -2.38 45.88
C THR A 2 34.17 -1.72 44.51
N PRO A 3 34.83 -2.14 43.45
CA PRO A 3 34.69 -1.52 42.12
C PRO A 3 33.35 -1.94 41.49
N ARG A 4 32.67 -0.93 40.97
CA ARG A 4 31.40 -1.03 40.23
C ARG A 4 31.65 -1.67 38.89
N PRO A 5 30.85 -2.67 38.45
CA PRO A 5 31.02 -3.26 37.12
C PRO A 5 30.63 -2.28 36.01
N PRO A 6 31.26 -2.36 34.84
CA PRO A 6 30.99 -1.43 33.72
C PRO A 6 29.57 -1.63 33.20
N ARG A 7 28.85 -0.53 33.04
CA ARG A 7 27.54 -0.50 32.38
C ARG A 7 27.71 -0.99 30.94
N ARG A 8 27.15 -2.14 30.67
CA ARG A 8 27.02 -2.68 29.30
C ARG A 8 26.12 -1.71 28.52
N ALA A 9 26.71 -0.94 27.65
CA ALA A 9 25.98 -0.12 26.70
C ALA A 9 25.16 -1.07 25.81
N LEU A 10 23.86 -1.02 25.96
CA LEU A 10 22.94 -1.61 25.02
C LEU A 10 23.15 -0.91 23.67
N ARG A 11 23.90 -1.54 22.81
CA ARG A 11 23.95 -1.17 21.40
C ARG A 11 22.50 -1.31 20.88
N ARG A 12 21.84 -0.19 20.66
CA ARG A 12 20.63 -0.15 19.85
C ARG A 12 21.08 -0.60 18.46
N GLY A 13 20.86 -1.87 18.17
CA GLY A 13 20.93 -2.37 16.82
C GLY A 13 19.84 -1.65 16.03
N THR A 14 20.22 -0.66 15.26
CA THR A 14 19.44 -0.16 14.14
C THR A 14 19.43 -1.27 13.09
N GLY A 15 18.70 -2.35 13.36
CA GLY A 15 18.35 -3.33 12.38
C GLY A 15 17.42 -2.64 11.41
N ARG A 16 17.96 -2.11 10.32
CA ARG A 16 17.19 -1.78 9.13
C ARG A 16 16.49 -3.08 8.76
N LEU A 17 15.18 -3.11 8.95
CA LEU A 17 14.36 -4.21 8.44
C LEU A 17 14.62 -4.25 6.93
N GLN A 18 15.32 -5.28 6.48
CA GLN A 18 15.55 -5.48 5.06
C GLN A 18 14.18 -5.80 4.44
N ALA A 19 13.81 -5.05 3.40
CA ALA A 19 12.62 -5.34 2.63
C ALA A 19 12.71 -6.78 2.08
N ALA A 20 11.66 -7.59 2.34
CA ALA A 20 11.59 -8.94 1.80
C ALA A 20 11.46 -8.87 0.27
N ARG A 21 12.28 -9.63 -0.45
CA ARG A 21 12.12 -9.82 -1.89
C ARG A 21 10.94 -10.73 -2.16
N VAL A 22 10.13 -10.35 -3.12
CA VAL A 22 9.08 -11.23 -3.64
C VAL A 22 9.72 -12.33 -4.48
N GLU A 23 9.33 -13.57 -4.24
CA GLU A 23 9.75 -14.71 -5.05
C GLU A 23 8.72 -14.94 -6.17
N TRP A 24 9.12 -14.72 -7.41
CA TRP A 24 8.26 -14.84 -8.58
C TRP A 24 8.19 -16.29 -9.06
N ARG A 25 7.42 -17.10 -8.32
CA ARG A 25 7.20 -18.52 -8.56
C ARG A 25 5.86 -18.97 -7.99
N GLU A 26 5.45 -20.17 -8.36
CA GLU A 26 4.34 -20.87 -7.70
C GLU A 26 4.53 -20.87 -6.18
N GLY A 27 3.51 -20.47 -5.45
CA GLY A 27 3.54 -20.38 -4.00
C GLY A 27 4.26 -19.15 -3.43
N GLY A 28 4.85 -18.30 -4.27
CA GLY A 28 5.38 -17.01 -3.85
C GLY A 28 4.28 -16.12 -3.25
N THR A 29 4.64 -15.15 -2.42
CA THR A 29 3.68 -14.30 -1.72
C THR A 29 3.91 -12.83 -2.02
N VAL A 30 2.80 -12.08 -2.11
CA VAL A 30 2.79 -10.63 -2.34
C VAL A 30 1.82 -9.98 -1.35
N PRO A 31 2.20 -8.88 -0.69
CA PRO A 31 1.24 -8.14 0.14
C PRO A 31 0.24 -7.37 -0.73
N PHE A 32 -1.02 -7.43 -0.33
CA PHE A 32 -2.12 -6.72 -0.98
C PHE A 32 -3.13 -6.29 0.07
N LEU A 33 -3.39 -4.99 0.17
CA LEU A 33 -4.29 -4.39 1.16
C LEU A 33 -4.02 -4.83 2.61
N GLY A 34 -2.75 -5.01 2.94
CA GLY A 34 -2.31 -5.44 4.27
C GLY A 34 -2.36 -6.95 4.50
N ASP A 35 -2.91 -7.72 3.56
CA ASP A 35 -2.97 -9.18 3.62
C ASP A 35 -1.90 -9.82 2.72
N THR A 36 -1.62 -11.09 2.97
CA THR A 36 -0.71 -11.87 2.14
C THR A 36 -1.49 -12.63 1.07
N VAL A 37 -1.10 -12.44 -0.19
CA VAL A 37 -1.68 -13.14 -1.34
C VAL A 37 -0.67 -14.17 -1.85
N ILE A 38 -1.12 -15.40 -2.08
CA ILE A 38 -0.30 -16.51 -2.59
C ILE A 38 -0.47 -16.59 -4.11
N LEU A 39 0.64 -16.68 -4.84
CA LEU A 39 0.63 -16.80 -6.30
C LEU A 39 0.40 -18.24 -6.74
N VAL A 40 -0.52 -18.44 -7.66
CA VAL A 40 -0.84 -19.74 -8.27
C VAL A 40 -0.74 -19.61 -9.78
N LEU A 41 0.08 -20.44 -10.41
CA LEU A 41 0.14 -20.53 -11.86
C LEU A 41 -0.98 -21.45 -12.35
N ASP A 42 -1.97 -20.87 -13.02
CA ASP A 42 -3.15 -21.58 -13.51
C ASP A 42 -3.37 -21.29 -15.00
N PRO A 43 -2.94 -22.19 -15.89
CA PRO A 43 -3.11 -21.99 -17.33
C PRO A 43 -4.56 -21.81 -17.79
N ARG A 44 -5.53 -22.23 -16.96
CA ARG A 44 -6.95 -22.10 -17.26
C ARG A 44 -7.52 -20.74 -16.89
N ALA A 45 -6.82 -19.95 -16.06
CA ALA A 45 -7.23 -18.61 -15.72
C ALA A 45 -6.99 -17.65 -16.89
N THR A 46 -7.80 -16.60 -16.98
CA THR A 46 -7.58 -15.50 -17.92
C THR A 46 -7.03 -14.30 -17.16
N GLY A 47 -5.81 -13.90 -17.48
CA GLY A 47 -5.14 -12.78 -16.79
C GLY A 47 -4.76 -13.13 -15.38
N ALA A 48 -5.23 -12.35 -14.40
CA ALA A 48 -5.02 -12.58 -12.98
C ALA A 48 -6.35 -12.50 -12.24
N VAL A 49 -6.67 -13.52 -11.45
CA VAL A 49 -7.95 -13.65 -10.74
C VAL A 49 -7.69 -13.90 -9.25
N LEU A 50 -8.18 -13.01 -8.40
CA LEU A 50 -8.09 -13.15 -6.96
C LEU A 50 -9.20 -14.07 -6.43
N HIS A 51 -8.81 -15.11 -5.68
CA HIS A 51 -9.72 -16.00 -5.00
C HIS A 51 -9.57 -15.88 -3.49
N THR A 52 -10.69 -15.86 -2.79
CA THR A 52 -10.74 -15.99 -1.33
C THR A 52 -11.17 -17.40 -0.99
N ASP A 53 -10.27 -18.17 -0.42
CA ASP A 53 -10.55 -19.52 0.02
C ASP A 53 -11.03 -19.50 1.48
N ALA A 54 -12.28 -19.88 1.71
CA ALA A 54 -12.90 -19.91 3.03
C ALA A 54 -12.47 -21.13 3.87
N GLU A 55 -11.80 -22.12 3.28
CA GLU A 55 -11.52 -23.41 3.91
C GLU A 55 -10.17 -23.49 4.63
N SER A 56 -9.36 -22.44 4.60
CA SER A 56 -8.19 -22.39 5.48
C SER A 56 -8.63 -22.09 6.91
N LEU A 57 -7.80 -22.40 7.89
CA LEU A 57 -8.04 -22.30 9.34
C LEU A 57 -9.16 -21.31 9.73
N PRO A 58 -10.08 -21.68 10.64
CA PRO A 58 -11.21 -20.81 11.03
C PRO A 58 -10.76 -19.39 11.39
N GLY A 59 -11.31 -18.38 10.71
CA GLY A 59 -11.01 -16.96 10.95
C GLY A 59 -9.82 -16.38 10.19
N VAL A 60 -9.10 -17.18 9.36
CA VAL A 60 -7.99 -16.68 8.53
C VAL A 60 -8.31 -16.95 7.06
N PRO A 61 -8.82 -15.97 6.30
CA PRO A 61 -9.06 -16.14 4.87
C PRO A 61 -7.71 -16.37 4.14
N ARG A 62 -7.68 -17.38 3.28
CA ARG A 62 -6.56 -17.61 2.38
C ARG A 62 -6.83 -16.90 1.06
N LEU A 63 -5.96 -15.96 0.71
CA LEU A 63 -6.03 -15.26 -0.56
C LEU A 63 -5.05 -15.88 -1.55
N THR A 64 -5.55 -16.24 -2.72
CA THR A 64 -4.73 -16.75 -3.82
C THR A 64 -4.98 -15.92 -5.07
N LEU A 65 -3.91 -15.60 -5.78
CA LEU A 65 -3.97 -14.93 -7.07
C LEU A 65 -3.62 -15.94 -8.17
N HIS A 66 -4.62 -16.33 -8.92
CA HIS A 66 -4.46 -17.24 -10.05
C HIS A 66 -4.02 -16.47 -11.29
N LEU A 67 -2.83 -16.81 -11.79
CA LEU A 67 -2.23 -16.17 -12.95
C LEU A 67 -2.42 -17.10 -14.16
N GLY A 68 -2.94 -16.56 -15.27
CA GLY A 68 -3.13 -17.28 -16.52
C GLY A 68 -1.81 -17.56 -17.23
N LEU A 69 -0.91 -18.28 -16.57
CA LEU A 69 0.43 -18.62 -17.05
C LEU A 69 0.69 -20.11 -16.89
N PRO A 70 1.53 -20.69 -17.77
CA PRO A 70 1.93 -22.10 -17.63
C PRO A 70 2.84 -22.29 -16.41
N GLN A 71 2.93 -23.52 -15.90
CA GLN A 71 3.82 -23.88 -14.79
C GLN A 71 5.31 -23.64 -15.11
N THR A 72 5.64 -23.54 -16.38
CA THR A 72 6.99 -23.25 -16.89
C THR A 72 7.28 -21.77 -17.06
N ALA A 73 6.36 -20.88 -16.64
CA ALA A 73 6.54 -19.44 -16.79
C ALA A 73 7.81 -18.95 -16.10
N GLU A 74 8.52 -18.05 -16.76
CA GLU A 74 9.72 -17.43 -16.21
C GLU A 74 9.36 -16.39 -15.13
N PRO A 75 10.25 -16.14 -14.15
CA PRO A 75 10.00 -15.16 -13.10
C PRO A 75 9.58 -13.79 -13.60
N ASP A 76 10.16 -13.31 -14.69
CA ASP A 76 9.82 -12.01 -15.29
C ASP A 76 8.38 -11.95 -15.80
N GLN A 77 7.88 -13.05 -16.37
CA GLN A 77 6.49 -13.14 -16.82
C GLN A 77 5.51 -13.09 -15.64
N ILE A 78 5.85 -13.78 -14.56
CA ILE A 78 5.05 -13.78 -13.33
C ILE A 78 5.01 -12.39 -12.73
N ARG A 79 6.18 -11.75 -12.56
CA ARG A 79 6.30 -10.39 -12.05
C ARG A 79 5.45 -9.41 -12.86
N ASP A 80 5.58 -9.41 -14.17
CA ASP A 80 4.89 -8.45 -15.04
C ASP A 80 3.38 -8.63 -14.97
N THR A 81 2.89 -9.86 -14.91
CA THR A 81 1.47 -10.16 -14.75
C THR A 81 0.93 -9.67 -13.41
N VAL A 82 1.67 -9.90 -12.32
CA VAL A 82 1.28 -9.46 -10.97
C VAL A 82 1.32 -7.95 -10.86
N GLN A 83 2.37 -7.29 -11.35
CA GLN A 83 2.47 -5.82 -11.30
C GLN A 83 1.36 -5.15 -12.09
N SER A 84 1.02 -5.66 -13.27
CA SER A 84 -0.10 -5.15 -14.06
C SER A 84 -1.43 -5.28 -13.30
N TRP A 85 -1.65 -6.40 -12.64
CA TRP A 85 -2.83 -6.61 -11.79
C TRP A 85 -2.86 -5.64 -10.61
N LEU A 86 -1.74 -5.49 -9.89
CA LEU A 86 -1.63 -4.56 -8.76
C LEU A 86 -1.93 -3.12 -9.18
N GLN A 87 -1.42 -2.68 -10.33
CA GLN A 87 -1.66 -1.33 -10.85
C GLN A 87 -3.13 -1.12 -11.22
N ARG A 88 -3.79 -2.12 -11.82
CA ARG A 88 -5.24 -2.05 -12.10
C ARG A 88 -6.07 -1.99 -10.81
N GLN A 89 -5.71 -2.78 -9.80
CA GLN A 89 -6.37 -2.72 -8.50
C GLN A 89 -6.15 -1.37 -7.82
N ALA A 90 -4.93 -0.84 -7.85
CA ALA A 90 -4.61 0.46 -7.30
C ALA A 90 -5.49 1.56 -7.92
N ARG A 91 -5.61 1.59 -9.25
CA ARG A 91 -6.45 2.57 -9.93
C ARG A 91 -7.90 2.48 -9.49
N ARG A 92 -8.47 1.28 -9.48
CA ARG A 92 -9.86 1.06 -9.07
C ARG A 92 -10.11 1.50 -7.62
N ILE A 93 -9.23 1.06 -6.71
CA ILE A 93 -9.34 1.37 -5.28
C ILE A 93 -9.18 2.88 -5.05
N PHE A 94 -8.19 3.50 -5.68
CA PHE A 94 -7.93 4.93 -5.50
C PHE A 94 -9.05 5.79 -6.07
N GLU A 95 -9.63 5.43 -7.21
CA GLU A 95 -10.81 6.11 -7.76
C GLU A 95 -11.99 6.08 -6.77
N ASP A 96 -12.29 4.92 -6.21
CA ASP A 96 -13.36 4.77 -5.22
C ASP A 96 -13.09 5.57 -3.94
N ARG A 97 -11.86 5.49 -3.41
CA ARG A 97 -11.51 6.19 -2.17
C ARG A 97 -11.42 7.70 -2.36
N CYS A 98 -10.90 8.14 -3.49
CA CYS A 98 -10.90 9.58 -3.83
C CYS A 98 -12.32 10.13 -3.96
N ALA A 99 -13.22 9.42 -4.61
CA ALA A 99 -14.63 9.85 -4.71
C ALA A 99 -15.29 9.97 -3.33
N HIS A 100 -15.06 8.99 -2.47
CA HIS A 100 -15.60 8.98 -1.11
C HIS A 100 -15.10 10.18 -0.28
N PHE A 101 -13.80 10.39 -0.23
CA PHE A 101 -13.21 11.45 0.60
C PHE A 101 -13.36 12.83 -0.02
N ALA A 102 -13.39 12.95 -1.34
CA ALA A 102 -13.68 14.23 -2.01
C ALA A 102 -15.08 14.75 -1.63
N ALA A 103 -16.07 13.85 -1.58
CA ALA A 103 -17.41 14.18 -1.12
C ALA A 103 -17.43 14.65 0.34
N LEU A 104 -16.74 13.92 1.24
CA LEU A 104 -16.64 14.27 2.66
C LEU A 104 -15.95 15.63 2.88
N LEU A 105 -14.93 15.94 2.10
CA LEU A 105 -14.16 17.18 2.22
C LEU A 105 -14.78 18.36 1.47
N GLY A 106 -15.79 18.09 0.65
CA GLY A 106 -16.40 19.12 -0.19
C GLY A 106 -15.46 19.69 -1.25
N VAL A 107 -14.54 18.86 -1.77
CA VAL A 107 -13.58 19.24 -2.80
C VAL A 107 -13.85 18.52 -4.11
N ARG A 108 -13.34 19.07 -5.20
CA ARG A 108 -13.44 18.48 -6.53
C ARG A 108 -12.07 18.09 -7.05
N MET A 109 -11.86 16.80 -7.20
CA MET A 109 -10.72 16.25 -7.92
C MET A 109 -11.00 16.31 -9.43
N THR A 110 -10.06 16.83 -10.21
CA THR A 110 -10.20 16.96 -11.66
C THR A 110 -9.51 15.84 -12.41
N ARG A 111 -8.46 15.24 -11.83
CA ARG A 111 -7.69 14.16 -12.44
C ARG A 111 -7.02 13.30 -11.39
N LEU A 112 -7.05 12.00 -11.59
CA LEU A 112 -6.26 11.02 -10.83
C LEU A 112 -5.24 10.38 -11.75
N SER A 113 -3.97 10.34 -11.33
CA SER A 113 -2.92 9.58 -12.01
C SER A 113 -2.13 8.73 -11.01
N LEU A 114 -1.60 7.61 -11.49
CA LEU A 114 -0.72 6.76 -10.71
C LEU A 114 0.74 7.17 -10.92
N SER A 115 1.55 6.98 -9.88
CA SER A 115 2.99 7.17 -9.97
C SER A 115 3.73 5.94 -9.42
N SER A 116 5.01 5.84 -9.76
CA SER A 116 5.95 4.88 -9.20
C SER A 116 7.17 5.59 -8.61
N ALA A 117 7.02 6.86 -8.24
CA ALA A 117 8.10 7.64 -7.66
C ALA A 117 8.65 6.98 -6.39
N SER A 118 9.96 7.06 -6.20
CA SER A 118 10.63 6.44 -5.05
C SER A 118 10.54 7.28 -3.78
N THR A 119 10.19 8.57 -3.89
CA THR A 119 10.30 9.56 -2.81
C THR A 119 8.97 10.09 -2.28
N ARG A 120 7.86 9.83 -2.96
CA ARG A 120 6.56 10.37 -2.61
C ARG A 120 5.47 9.32 -2.70
N TRP A 121 4.56 9.34 -1.72
CA TRP A 121 3.34 8.54 -1.75
C TRP A 121 2.22 9.19 -2.57
N GLY A 122 2.23 10.52 -2.65
CA GLY A 122 1.24 11.25 -3.41
C GLY A 122 1.61 12.71 -3.60
N SER A 123 0.83 13.40 -4.41
CA SER A 123 0.90 14.86 -4.61
C SER A 123 -0.45 15.40 -5.05
N ALA A 124 -0.66 16.69 -4.82
CA ALA A 124 -1.86 17.42 -5.23
C ALA A 124 -1.47 18.75 -5.84
N SER A 125 -2.18 19.15 -6.90
CA SER A 125 -2.08 20.50 -7.47
C SER A 125 -3.28 21.35 -7.09
N ALA A 126 -3.12 22.67 -7.11
CA ALA A 126 -4.21 23.60 -6.83
C ALA A 126 -5.39 23.45 -7.80
N GLY A 127 -5.15 22.95 -9.02
CA GLY A 127 -6.17 22.68 -10.02
C GLY A 127 -6.96 21.39 -9.82
N GLY A 128 -6.70 20.63 -8.76
CA GLY A 128 -7.44 19.41 -8.44
C GLY A 128 -6.84 18.13 -9.01
N ALA A 129 -5.63 18.17 -9.58
CA ALA A 129 -4.94 16.96 -10.03
C ALA A 129 -4.30 16.25 -8.85
N ILE A 130 -4.67 14.99 -8.66
CA ILE A 130 -4.15 14.11 -7.60
C ILE A 130 -3.30 13.03 -8.25
N ARG A 131 -2.12 12.80 -7.67
CA ARG A 131 -1.23 11.71 -8.06
C ARG A 131 -0.97 10.82 -6.85
N LEU A 132 -1.13 9.51 -7.01
CA LEU A 132 -0.92 8.53 -5.93
C LEU A 132 0.04 7.45 -6.40
N ASN A 133 0.94 7.05 -5.52
CA ASN A 133 1.86 5.94 -5.79
C ASN A 133 1.07 4.62 -5.78
N TRP A 134 1.12 3.85 -6.86
CA TRP A 134 0.39 2.61 -6.95
C TRP A 134 0.83 1.57 -5.90
N ARG A 135 2.07 1.66 -5.41
CA ARG A 135 2.58 0.76 -4.36
C ARG A 135 1.84 0.89 -3.02
N LEU A 136 1.05 1.94 -2.83
CA LEU A 136 0.14 2.03 -1.68
C LEU A 136 -0.82 0.86 -1.59
N VAL A 137 -1.07 0.16 -2.69
CA VAL A 137 -1.97 -1.01 -2.76
C VAL A 137 -1.48 -2.18 -1.89
N HIS A 138 -0.20 -2.21 -1.52
CA HIS A 138 0.34 -3.20 -0.59
C HIS A 138 -0.14 -2.99 0.85
N PHE A 139 -0.51 -1.77 1.21
CA PHE A 139 -0.89 -1.39 2.56
C PHE A 139 -2.36 -1.61 2.85
N ALA A 140 -2.70 -1.74 4.14
CA ALA A 140 -4.09 -1.79 4.58
C ALA A 140 -4.87 -0.53 4.17
N LEU A 141 -6.16 -0.69 3.95
CA LEU A 141 -7.03 0.39 3.47
C LEU A 141 -6.95 1.68 4.31
N PRO A 142 -6.86 1.64 5.66
CA PRO A 142 -6.70 2.87 6.45
C PRO A 142 -5.48 3.70 6.07
N VAL A 143 -4.38 3.07 5.67
CA VAL A 143 -3.17 3.78 5.22
C VAL A 143 -3.41 4.45 3.86
N ILE A 144 -4.07 3.76 2.94
CA ILE A 144 -4.49 4.32 1.65
C ILE A 144 -5.41 5.52 1.88
N ASP A 145 -6.41 5.37 2.74
CA ASP A 145 -7.37 6.43 3.08
C ASP A 145 -6.68 7.66 3.65
N TYR A 146 -5.64 7.47 4.46
CA TYR A 146 -4.87 8.58 4.99
C TYR A 146 -4.15 9.36 3.88
N VAL A 147 -3.47 8.68 2.96
CA VAL A 147 -2.76 9.36 1.86
C VAL A 147 -3.75 10.06 0.92
N VAL A 148 -4.86 9.40 0.59
CA VAL A 148 -5.94 9.98 -0.22
C VAL A 148 -6.49 11.27 0.44
N THR A 149 -6.82 11.19 1.72
CA THR A 149 -7.36 12.33 2.48
C THR A 149 -6.33 13.45 2.59
N HIS A 150 -5.07 13.12 2.82
CA HIS A 150 -3.96 14.08 2.88
C HIS A 150 -3.87 14.89 1.59
N GLU A 151 -3.85 14.21 0.46
CA GLU A 151 -3.72 14.88 -0.85
C GLU A 151 -4.98 15.69 -1.21
N LEU A 152 -6.18 15.15 -0.96
CA LEU A 152 -7.42 15.87 -1.21
C LEU A 152 -7.58 17.09 -0.29
N ALA A 153 -7.09 17.03 0.94
CA ALA A 153 -7.13 18.15 1.88
C ALA A 153 -6.33 19.37 1.36
N HIS A 154 -5.29 19.12 0.55
CA HIS A 154 -4.55 20.20 -0.11
C HIS A 154 -5.38 21.02 -1.10
N LEU A 155 -6.51 20.52 -1.55
CA LEU A 155 -7.44 21.29 -2.39
C LEU A 155 -8.20 22.37 -1.59
N ARG A 156 -8.15 22.29 -0.26
CA ARG A 156 -8.68 23.32 0.66
C ARG A 156 -7.57 24.14 1.31
N GLU A 157 -6.49 23.49 1.72
CA GLU A 157 -5.37 24.09 2.45
C GLU A 157 -4.05 23.56 1.88
N MET A 158 -3.36 24.39 1.10
CA MET A 158 -2.11 23.96 0.44
C MET A 158 -0.94 23.71 1.40
N ASN A 159 -0.88 24.43 2.51
CA ASN A 159 0.17 24.29 3.51
C ASN A 159 -0.26 23.33 4.63
N HIS A 160 0.71 22.63 5.21
CA HIS A 160 0.50 21.76 6.36
C HIS A 160 0.31 22.57 7.66
N SER A 161 -0.61 23.53 7.65
CA SER A 161 -0.97 24.35 8.79
C SER A 161 -1.90 23.61 9.75
N ALA A 162 -2.23 24.22 10.90
CA ALA A 162 -3.25 23.68 11.80
C ALA A 162 -4.60 23.52 11.09
N ALA A 163 -4.96 24.44 10.20
CA ALA A 163 -6.19 24.37 9.41
C ALA A 163 -6.19 23.15 8.47
N PHE A 164 -5.07 22.81 7.86
CA PHE A 164 -4.91 21.59 7.06
C PHE A 164 -5.22 20.33 7.88
N TRP A 165 -4.60 20.19 9.03
CA TRP A 165 -4.79 19.01 9.88
C TRP A 165 -6.20 18.92 10.46
N GLU A 166 -6.86 20.03 10.70
CA GLU A 166 -8.29 20.05 11.07
C GLU A 166 -9.17 19.50 9.93
N VAL A 167 -8.86 19.84 8.70
CA VAL A 167 -9.55 19.29 7.52
C VAL A 167 -9.35 17.77 7.42
N VAL A 168 -8.13 17.30 7.59
CA VAL A 168 -7.83 15.86 7.60
C VAL A 168 -8.57 15.14 8.72
N ARG A 169 -8.51 15.68 9.94
CA ARG A 169 -9.15 15.07 11.12
C ARG A 169 -10.66 14.98 10.98
N ALA A 170 -11.30 15.98 10.39
CA ALA A 170 -12.75 15.99 10.18
C ALA A 170 -13.20 14.84 9.27
N ALA A 171 -12.43 14.52 8.23
CA ALA A 171 -12.74 13.46 7.29
C ALA A 171 -12.25 12.07 7.77
N LEU A 172 -11.15 12.03 8.50
CA LEU A 172 -10.50 10.80 8.95
C LEU A 172 -10.05 10.92 10.41
N PRO A 173 -10.96 10.80 11.38
CA PRO A 173 -10.59 10.78 12.79
C PRO A 173 -9.61 9.62 13.07
N GLY A 174 -8.57 9.88 13.85
CA GLY A 174 -7.54 8.87 14.13
C GLY A 174 -6.51 8.69 13.02
N TYR A 175 -6.39 9.63 12.10
CA TYR A 175 -5.42 9.58 11.01
C TYR A 175 -3.97 9.40 11.49
N GLU A 176 -3.66 9.79 12.72
CA GLU A 176 -2.32 9.67 13.30
C GLU A 176 -1.81 8.23 13.33
N GLN A 177 -2.69 7.26 13.59
CA GLN A 177 -2.35 5.84 13.52
C GLN A 177 -1.92 5.42 12.11
N ALA A 178 -2.69 5.77 11.11
CA ALA A 178 -2.39 5.45 9.72
C ALA A 178 -1.10 6.14 9.24
N ARG A 179 -0.89 7.40 9.64
CA ARG A 179 0.35 8.13 9.37
C ARG A 179 1.56 7.46 10.01
N GLY A 180 1.42 6.99 11.26
CA GLY A 180 2.47 6.25 11.95
C GLY A 180 2.78 4.92 11.28
N ALA A 181 1.76 4.18 10.88
CA ALA A 181 1.90 2.92 10.15
C ALA A 181 2.66 3.12 8.83
N LEU A 182 2.29 4.14 8.06
CA LEU A 182 2.96 4.45 6.79
C LEU A 182 4.46 4.74 6.95
N ARG A 183 4.86 5.37 8.04
CA ARG A 183 6.27 5.66 8.34
C ARG A 183 7.07 4.43 8.75
N GLN A 184 6.43 3.41 9.28
CA GLN A 184 7.08 2.19 9.79
C GLN A 184 7.11 1.07 8.78
N GLU A 185 6.24 1.10 7.78
CA GLU A 185 6.13 0.03 6.82
C GLU A 185 7.24 0.06 5.77
N VAL A 186 7.74 -1.14 5.46
CA VAL A 186 8.76 -1.35 4.44
C VAL A 186 8.08 -2.02 3.24
N LEU A 187 8.22 -1.38 2.07
CA LEU A 187 7.70 -1.94 0.82
C LEU A 187 8.46 -3.20 0.40
N PRO A 188 7.76 -4.19 -0.18
CA PRO A 188 8.45 -5.32 -0.80
C PRO A 188 9.28 -4.88 -2.00
N VAL A 189 10.36 -5.60 -2.26
CA VAL A 189 11.17 -5.43 -3.47
C VAL A 189 10.55 -6.27 -4.57
N LEU A 190 10.10 -5.61 -5.62
CA LEU A 190 9.42 -6.24 -6.76
C LEU A 190 10.33 -6.44 -7.99
N GLU A 191 11.63 -6.20 -7.85
CA GLU A 191 12.62 -6.39 -8.92
C GLU A 191 13.15 -7.81 -8.98
#